data_74059bb17af273748c3f962278148e92
#
_entry.id   74059bb17af273748c3f962278148e92
#
_cell.length_a   1.000
_cell.length_b   1.000
_cell.length_c   1.000
_cell.angle_alpha   90.00
_cell.angle_beta   90.00
_cell.angle_gamma   90.00
#
_symmetry.space_group_name_H-M   'P 1'
#
loop_
_entity.id
_entity.type
_entity.pdbx_description
1 polymer ?
#
loop_
_entity_poly.entity_id
_entity_poly.type
_entity_poly.pdbx_seq_one_letter_code
_entity_poly.pdbx_strand_id
1 'polypeptide(L)'
;MNKNRKKEISNSRASSTVPEGFSLAMAIVDCMPVLFFSISSAILAMRFDSIFFRIGVTLVIIAGALKAGWKFVIALVHKDVPFLSRQMGFLMPAGFLLVLIALIIDHRKWSFGAVAGHMVHMPALIFFLCGAAGLMIMTWLARSQDRRNPKANWIEQIVNSLSQFCIMMGIFL
;
A
#
# COMPACT_ATOMS: atom_id res chain seq x y z
N MET A 1 11.79 30.22 37.17
CA MET A 1 11.56 29.83 35.77
C MET A 1 10.06 29.65 35.56
N ASN A 2 9.45 30.53 34.75
CA ASN A 2 8.02 30.84 34.76
C ASN A 2 7.18 29.69 34.17
N LYS A 3 6.16 29.22 34.92
CA LYS A 3 5.23 28.13 34.54
C LYS A 3 4.53 28.37 33.19
N ASN A 4 4.33 29.63 32.82
CA ASN A 4 3.72 30.03 31.53
C ASN A 4 4.66 29.76 30.33
N ARG A 5 5.97 29.96 30.52
CA ARG A 5 6.95 29.66 29.44
C ARG A 5 7.07 28.16 29.16
N LYS A 6 6.87 27.30 30.18
CA LYS A 6 6.80 25.84 29.98
C LYS A 6 5.53 25.41 29.24
N LYS A 7 4.40 26.10 29.46
CA LYS A 7 3.13 25.84 28.77
C LYS A 7 3.17 26.32 27.31
N GLU A 8 3.82 27.45 27.04
CA GLU A 8 4.00 27.92 25.65
C GLU A 8 4.96 27.02 24.86
N ILE A 9 6.04 26.55 25.46
CA ILE A 9 6.98 25.60 24.86
C ILE A 9 6.31 24.23 24.68
N SER A 10 5.43 23.82 25.59
CA SER A 10 4.62 22.60 25.47
C SER A 10 3.57 22.73 24.38
N ASN A 11 2.92 23.88 24.24
CA ASN A 11 1.92 24.12 23.18
C ASN A 11 2.56 24.33 21.79
N SER A 12 3.76 24.91 21.73
CA SER A 12 4.49 25.02 20.45
C SER A 12 5.09 23.69 19.99
N ARG A 13 5.30 22.71 20.90
CA ARG A 13 5.67 21.32 20.56
C ARG A 13 4.48 20.47 20.18
N ALA A 14 3.25 20.88 20.49
CA ALA A 14 2.01 20.22 20.08
C ALA A 14 1.46 20.72 18.75
N SER A 15 2.04 21.76 18.13
CA SER A 15 1.84 22.02 16.71
C SER A 15 2.53 20.87 15.98
N SER A 16 1.75 19.88 15.55
CA SER A 16 2.16 18.80 14.67
C SER A 16 2.93 19.41 13.51
N THR A 17 4.26 19.38 13.60
CA THR A 17 5.12 19.74 12.48
C THR A 17 4.81 18.73 11.40
N VAL A 18 4.00 19.15 10.44
CA VAL A 18 3.80 18.40 9.18
C VAL A 18 5.20 18.08 8.68
N PRO A 19 5.53 16.80 8.43
CA PRO A 19 6.86 16.46 7.97
C PRO A 19 7.17 17.25 6.70
N GLU A 20 8.27 18.00 6.71
CA GLU A 20 8.71 18.75 5.54
C GLU A 20 8.89 17.79 4.36
N GLY A 21 8.30 18.13 3.19
CA GLY A 21 8.44 17.34 1.97
C GLY A 21 7.18 16.60 1.51
N PHE A 22 6.05 16.68 2.24
CA PHE A 22 4.77 16.18 1.75
C PHE A 22 4.17 17.14 0.71
N SER A 23 4.24 16.76 -0.56
CA SER A 23 3.62 17.50 -1.67
C SER A 23 2.37 16.80 -2.19
N LEU A 24 1.46 17.57 -2.81
CA LEU A 24 0.29 17.01 -3.49
C LEU A 24 0.71 15.98 -4.57
N ALA A 25 1.79 16.24 -5.29
CA ALA A 25 2.34 15.32 -6.28
C ALA A 25 2.72 13.98 -5.64
N MET A 26 3.34 13.98 -4.46
CA MET A 26 3.68 12.75 -3.73
C MET A 26 2.40 12.00 -3.29
N ALA A 27 1.37 12.70 -2.85
CA ALA A 27 0.10 12.08 -2.50
C ALA A 27 -0.58 11.41 -3.71
N ILE A 28 -0.51 12.03 -4.89
CA ILE A 28 -1.03 11.45 -6.14
C ILE A 28 -0.25 10.18 -6.51
N VAL A 29 1.07 10.21 -6.46
CA VAL A 29 1.90 9.03 -6.79
C VAL A 29 1.64 7.89 -5.79
N ASP A 30 1.39 8.18 -4.53
CA ASP A 30 1.04 7.18 -3.50
C ASP A 30 -0.32 6.50 -3.73
N CYS A 31 -1.21 7.09 -4.54
CA CYS A 31 -2.45 6.46 -4.96
C CYS A 31 -2.25 5.39 -6.04
N MET A 32 -1.20 5.48 -6.86
CA MET A 32 -0.99 4.57 -7.98
C MET A 32 -0.88 3.09 -7.55
N PRO A 33 -0.10 2.72 -6.53
CA PRO A 33 -0.06 1.35 -6.04
C PRO A 33 -1.43 0.84 -5.61
N VAL A 34 -2.24 1.69 -4.96
CA VAL A 34 -3.60 1.31 -4.51
C VAL A 34 -4.51 1.06 -5.71
N LEU A 35 -4.43 1.89 -6.75
CA LEU A 35 -5.19 1.71 -7.99
C LEU A 35 -4.80 0.40 -8.69
N PHE A 36 -3.50 0.16 -8.90
CA PHE A 36 -3.02 -1.07 -9.56
C PHE A 36 -3.40 -2.32 -8.76
N PHE A 37 -3.25 -2.29 -7.43
CA PHE A 37 -3.70 -3.37 -6.57
C PHE A 37 -5.21 -3.59 -6.67
N SER A 38 -6.01 -2.52 -6.71
CA SER A 38 -7.47 -2.60 -6.80
C SER A 38 -7.91 -3.25 -8.11
N ILE A 39 -7.30 -2.86 -9.23
CA ILE A 39 -7.57 -3.45 -10.56
C ILE A 39 -7.20 -4.94 -10.57
N SER A 40 -5.99 -5.28 -10.09
CA SER A 40 -5.50 -6.65 -9.97
C SER A 40 -6.45 -7.51 -9.15
N SER A 41 -6.84 -7.01 -7.98
CA SER A 41 -7.74 -7.69 -7.06
C SER A 41 -9.15 -7.88 -7.64
N ALA A 42 -9.65 -6.91 -8.40
CA ALA A 42 -10.93 -7.01 -9.09
C ALA A 42 -10.91 -8.12 -10.15
N ILE A 43 -9.84 -8.19 -10.96
CA ILE A 43 -9.67 -9.24 -11.98
C ILE A 43 -9.62 -10.62 -11.30
N LEU A 44 -8.83 -10.76 -10.23
CA LEU A 44 -8.74 -12.01 -9.48
C LEU A 44 -10.07 -12.38 -8.83
N ALA A 45 -10.80 -11.41 -8.26
CA ALA A 45 -12.09 -11.64 -7.63
C ALA A 45 -13.20 -12.04 -8.61
N MET A 46 -13.08 -11.68 -9.89
CA MET A 46 -13.97 -12.17 -10.95
C MET A 46 -13.66 -13.61 -11.37
N ARG A 47 -12.40 -14.02 -11.29
CA ARG A 47 -11.96 -15.38 -11.62
C ARG A 47 -12.12 -16.35 -10.44
N PHE A 48 -11.97 -15.83 -9.22
CA PHE A 48 -12.04 -16.60 -7.98
C PHE A 48 -13.28 -16.20 -7.19
N ASP A 49 -14.38 -16.99 -7.37
CA ASP A 49 -15.67 -16.72 -6.73
C ASP A 49 -15.66 -17.14 -5.25
N SER A 50 -15.05 -16.30 -4.41
CA SER A 50 -14.99 -16.48 -2.96
C SER A 50 -15.39 -15.19 -2.25
N ILE A 51 -16.37 -15.29 -1.34
CA ILE A 51 -16.82 -14.14 -0.54
C ILE A 51 -15.71 -13.68 0.43
N PHE A 52 -14.98 -14.62 1.01
CA PHE A 52 -13.87 -14.29 1.92
C PHE A 52 -12.75 -13.58 1.19
N PHE A 53 -12.44 -13.99 -0.04
CA PHE A 53 -11.46 -13.31 -0.88
C PHE A 53 -11.90 -11.88 -1.17
N ARG A 54 -13.14 -11.67 -1.60
CA ARG A 54 -13.70 -10.34 -1.91
C ARG A 54 -13.66 -9.42 -0.68
N ILE A 55 -14.09 -9.92 0.49
CA ILE A 55 -14.01 -9.14 1.74
C ILE A 55 -12.55 -8.81 2.08
N GLY A 56 -11.65 -9.79 2.00
CA GLY A 56 -10.24 -9.62 2.32
C GLY A 56 -9.59 -8.54 1.45
N VAL A 57 -9.72 -8.62 0.13
CA VAL A 57 -9.14 -7.61 -0.78
C VAL A 57 -9.78 -6.24 -0.60
N THR A 58 -11.09 -6.17 -0.32
CA THR A 58 -11.79 -4.91 -0.05
C THR A 58 -11.21 -4.23 1.18
N LEU A 59 -10.94 -4.97 2.26
CA LEU A 59 -10.30 -4.41 3.46
C LEU A 59 -8.89 -3.87 3.16
N VAL A 60 -8.10 -4.59 2.36
CA VAL A 60 -6.77 -4.13 1.95
C VAL A 60 -6.85 -2.85 1.10
N ILE A 61 -7.80 -2.79 0.16
CA ILE A 61 -8.03 -1.59 -0.67
C ILE A 61 -8.44 -0.40 0.20
N ILE A 62 -9.37 -0.59 1.13
CA ILE A 62 -9.80 0.46 2.06
C ILE A 62 -8.61 0.94 2.90
N ALA A 63 -7.82 0.02 3.45
CA ALA A 63 -6.63 0.37 4.24
C ALA A 63 -5.63 1.22 3.43
N GLY A 64 -5.38 0.83 2.19
CA GLY A 64 -4.52 1.58 1.26
C GLY A 64 -5.07 2.96 0.92
N ALA A 65 -6.38 3.03 0.59
CA ALA A 65 -7.07 4.27 0.26
C ALA A 65 -7.08 5.27 1.43
N LEU A 66 -7.31 4.79 2.66
CA LEU A 66 -7.26 5.63 3.85
C LEU A 66 -5.85 6.17 4.12
N LYS A 67 -4.81 5.35 3.90
CA LYS A 67 -3.42 5.81 4.01
C LYS A 67 -3.07 6.87 2.96
N ALA A 68 -3.48 6.65 1.71
CA ALA A 68 -3.30 7.63 0.64
C ALA A 68 -4.09 8.93 0.97
N GLY A 69 -5.36 8.79 1.42
CA GLY A 69 -6.18 9.91 1.88
C GLY A 69 -5.54 10.70 3.01
N TRP A 70 -4.87 10.05 3.94
CA TRP A 70 -4.12 10.71 5.01
C TRP A 70 -3.04 11.65 4.45
N LYS A 71 -2.30 11.22 3.42
CA LYS A 71 -1.30 12.08 2.76
C LYS A 71 -1.93 13.28 2.07
N PHE A 72 -3.12 13.11 1.46
CA PHE A 72 -3.88 14.26 0.90
C PHE A 72 -4.32 15.24 1.98
N VAL A 73 -4.81 14.74 3.12
CA VAL A 73 -5.19 15.61 4.24
C VAL A 73 -3.99 16.42 4.73
N ILE A 74 -2.82 15.80 4.86
CA ILE A 74 -1.60 16.53 5.21
C ILE A 74 -1.25 17.57 4.14
N ALA A 75 -1.26 17.20 2.86
CA ALA A 75 -0.84 18.08 1.77
C ALA A 75 -1.79 19.28 1.56
N LEU A 76 -3.10 19.10 1.77
CA LEU A 76 -4.11 20.13 1.49
C LEU A 76 -4.55 20.90 2.74
N VAL A 77 -4.69 20.23 3.87
CA VAL A 77 -5.26 20.81 5.09
C VAL A 77 -4.20 21.12 6.13
N HIS A 78 -2.96 20.64 5.93
CA HIS A 78 -1.84 20.79 6.87
C HIS A 78 -2.17 20.28 8.29
N LYS A 79 -3.06 19.27 8.38
CA LYS A 79 -3.42 18.61 9.64
C LYS A 79 -3.01 17.15 9.60
N ASP A 80 -2.36 16.69 10.65
CA ASP A 80 -2.08 15.28 10.85
C ASP A 80 -3.29 14.60 11.53
N VAL A 81 -3.82 13.55 10.87
CA VAL A 81 -4.90 12.70 11.40
C VAL A 81 -4.35 11.28 11.59
N PRO A 82 -3.72 10.99 12.75
CA PRO A 82 -2.99 9.73 12.98
C PRO A 82 -3.86 8.48 12.83
N PHE A 83 -5.16 8.60 13.00
CA PHE A 83 -6.11 7.49 12.84
C PHE A 83 -6.05 6.92 11.41
N LEU A 84 -5.98 7.78 10.38
CA LEU A 84 -5.96 7.34 8.98
C LEU A 84 -4.70 6.54 8.62
N SER A 85 -3.59 6.80 9.30
CA SER A 85 -2.34 6.04 9.08
C SER A 85 -2.24 4.79 9.94
N ARG A 86 -2.71 4.85 11.20
CA ARG A 86 -2.60 3.74 12.16
C ARG A 86 -3.49 2.55 11.82
N GLN A 87 -4.68 2.80 11.27
CA GLN A 87 -5.62 1.74 10.91
C GLN A 87 -5.04 0.75 9.87
N MET A 88 -4.08 1.17 9.06
CA MET A 88 -3.40 0.30 8.10
C MET A 88 -2.69 -0.87 8.77
N GLY A 89 -2.09 -0.67 9.95
CA GLY A 89 -1.42 -1.72 10.72
C GLY A 89 -2.37 -2.82 11.21
N PHE A 90 -3.68 -2.59 11.19
CA PHE A 90 -4.69 -3.56 11.59
C PHE A 90 -5.52 -4.07 10.41
N LEU A 91 -6.06 -3.18 9.59
CA LEU A 91 -6.94 -3.57 8.48
C LEU A 91 -6.20 -4.35 7.38
N MET A 92 -4.97 -3.96 7.08
CA MET A 92 -4.21 -4.62 6.02
C MET A 92 -3.85 -6.08 6.39
N PRO A 93 -3.28 -6.38 7.57
CA PRO A 93 -3.06 -7.77 7.99
C PRO A 93 -4.35 -8.58 8.09
N ALA A 94 -5.44 -7.99 8.59
CA ALA A 94 -6.74 -8.66 8.66
C ALA A 94 -7.29 -9.02 7.27
N GLY A 95 -7.16 -8.09 6.31
CA GLY A 95 -7.53 -8.34 4.92
C GLY A 95 -6.73 -9.46 4.27
N PHE A 96 -5.40 -9.43 4.42
CA PHE A 96 -4.55 -10.51 3.91
C PHE A 96 -4.82 -11.86 4.59
N LEU A 97 -5.11 -11.88 5.89
CA LEU A 97 -5.49 -13.10 6.59
C LEU A 97 -6.78 -13.70 6.00
N LEU A 98 -7.78 -12.87 5.70
CA LEU A 98 -9.00 -13.34 5.04
C LEU A 98 -8.73 -13.86 3.63
N VAL A 99 -7.83 -13.25 2.87
CA VAL A 99 -7.40 -13.78 1.57
C VAL A 99 -6.77 -15.16 1.72
N LEU A 100 -5.87 -15.35 2.70
CA LEU A 100 -5.25 -16.66 2.97
C LEU A 100 -6.30 -17.70 3.38
N ILE A 101 -7.24 -17.33 4.25
CA ILE A 101 -8.36 -18.19 4.65
C ILE A 101 -9.19 -18.58 3.42
N ALA A 102 -9.49 -17.63 2.53
CA ALA A 102 -10.21 -17.90 1.29
C ALA A 102 -9.49 -18.93 0.41
N LEU A 103 -8.18 -18.81 0.25
CA LEU A 103 -7.38 -19.75 -0.53
C LEU A 103 -7.41 -21.18 0.06
N ILE A 104 -7.50 -21.31 1.38
CA ILE A 104 -7.57 -22.61 2.07
C ILE A 104 -8.99 -23.18 1.98
N ILE A 105 -10.01 -22.41 2.35
CA ILE A 105 -11.40 -22.88 2.41
C ILE A 105 -11.95 -23.17 1.01
N ASP A 106 -11.69 -22.28 0.07
CA ASP A 106 -12.18 -22.37 -1.31
C ASP A 106 -11.16 -23.04 -2.25
N HIS A 107 -10.28 -23.90 -1.73
CA HIS A 107 -9.21 -24.56 -2.51
C HIS A 107 -9.71 -25.32 -3.75
N ARG A 108 -10.99 -25.73 -3.76
CA ARG A 108 -11.60 -26.41 -4.91
C ARG A 108 -11.98 -25.46 -6.05
N LYS A 109 -12.03 -24.13 -5.79
CA LYS A 109 -12.40 -23.11 -6.77
C LYS A 109 -11.21 -22.59 -7.56
N TRP A 110 -10.00 -23.00 -7.23
CA TRP A 110 -8.77 -22.60 -7.92
C TRP A 110 -7.81 -23.77 -8.05
N SER A 111 -6.92 -23.70 -9.04
CA SER A 111 -5.92 -24.73 -9.28
C SER A 111 -4.53 -24.11 -9.19
N PHE A 112 -3.70 -24.66 -8.32
CA PHE A 112 -2.29 -24.24 -8.22
C PHE A 112 -1.56 -24.39 -9.55
N GLY A 113 -1.82 -25.48 -10.29
CA GLY A 113 -1.22 -25.72 -11.60
C GLY A 113 -1.63 -24.66 -12.64
N ALA A 114 -2.90 -24.23 -12.65
CA ALA A 114 -3.38 -23.17 -13.54
C ALA A 114 -2.74 -21.82 -13.19
N VAL A 115 -2.65 -21.48 -11.90
CA VAL A 115 -2.01 -20.25 -11.46
C VAL A 115 -0.52 -20.25 -11.78
N ALA A 116 0.19 -21.32 -11.44
CA ALA A 116 1.60 -21.47 -11.76
C ALA A 116 1.86 -21.44 -13.26
N GLY A 117 1.03 -22.14 -14.05
CA GLY A 117 1.12 -22.12 -15.50
C GLY A 117 0.98 -20.72 -16.08
N HIS A 118 0.01 -19.92 -15.58
CA HIS A 118 -0.15 -18.53 -15.98
C HIS A 118 1.06 -17.67 -15.58
N MET A 119 1.60 -17.85 -14.37
CA MET A 119 2.74 -17.08 -13.89
C MET A 119 4.04 -17.37 -14.66
N VAL A 120 4.24 -18.59 -15.15
CA VAL A 120 5.42 -18.98 -15.95
C VAL A 120 5.24 -18.74 -17.44
N HIS A 121 4.04 -18.43 -17.89
CA HIS A 121 3.80 -18.14 -19.31
C HIS A 121 4.43 -16.80 -19.70
N MET A 122 5.09 -16.75 -20.84
CA MET A 122 5.61 -15.49 -21.39
C MET A 122 4.45 -14.72 -22.07
N PRO A 123 4.36 -13.37 -21.89
CA PRO A 123 5.29 -12.46 -21.20
C PRO A 123 4.98 -12.23 -19.72
N ALA A 124 3.94 -12.84 -19.13
CA ALA A 124 3.53 -12.63 -17.74
C ALA A 124 4.66 -12.87 -16.74
N LEU A 125 5.49 -13.91 -16.98
CA LEU A 125 6.65 -14.23 -16.14
C LEU A 125 7.59 -13.04 -15.96
N ILE A 126 7.91 -12.30 -17.01
CA ILE A 126 8.81 -11.14 -16.95
C ILE A 126 8.21 -10.07 -16.03
N PHE A 127 6.91 -9.81 -16.18
CA PHE A 127 6.22 -8.83 -15.35
C PHE A 127 6.16 -9.25 -13.87
N PHE A 128 5.89 -10.53 -13.58
CA PHE A 128 5.93 -11.02 -12.20
C PHE A 128 7.33 -10.94 -11.59
N LEU A 129 8.37 -11.28 -12.33
CA LEU A 129 9.76 -11.18 -11.86
C LEU A 129 10.15 -9.72 -11.60
N CYS A 130 9.80 -8.80 -12.51
CA CYS A 130 10.04 -7.36 -12.31
C CYS A 130 9.27 -6.83 -11.09
N GLY A 131 8.01 -7.21 -10.93
CA GLY A 131 7.21 -6.81 -9.79
C GLY A 131 7.77 -7.33 -8.46
N ALA A 132 8.15 -8.61 -8.41
CA ALA A 132 8.75 -9.22 -7.22
C ALA A 132 10.10 -8.56 -6.87
N ALA A 133 10.98 -8.33 -7.85
CA ALA A 133 12.24 -7.62 -7.66
C ALA A 133 12.01 -6.21 -7.11
N GLY A 134 11.04 -5.48 -7.66
CA GLY A 134 10.68 -4.15 -7.19
C GLY A 134 10.16 -4.15 -5.74
N LEU A 135 9.33 -5.12 -5.33
CA LEU A 135 8.88 -5.25 -3.94
C LEU A 135 10.03 -5.58 -2.98
N MET A 136 11.00 -6.39 -3.41
CA MET A 136 12.21 -6.66 -2.62
C MET A 136 13.04 -5.38 -2.44
N ILE A 137 13.25 -4.62 -3.52
CA ILE A 137 13.94 -3.31 -3.47
C ILE A 137 13.22 -2.35 -2.54
N MET A 138 11.88 -2.25 -2.64
CA MET A 138 11.07 -1.42 -1.76
C MET A 138 11.24 -1.82 -0.29
N THR A 139 11.22 -3.11 0.01
CA THR A 139 11.40 -3.62 1.38
C THR A 139 12.79 -3.29 1.92
N TRP A 140 13.82 -3.36 1.07
CA TRP A 140 15.18 -2.99 1.42
C TRP A 140 15.31 -1.48 1.66
N LEU A 141 14.73 -0.64 0.77
CA LEU A 141 14.71 0.82 0.92
C LEU A 141 14.01 1.23 2.22
N ALA A 142 12.85 0.65 2.52
CA ALA A 142 12.09 0.96 3.74
C ALA A 142 12.84 0.63 5.04
N ARG A 143 13.81 -0.30 4.98
CA ARG A 143 14.65 -0.67 6.13
C ARG A 143 15.95 0.14 6.23
N SER A 144 16.51 0.55 5.08
CA SER A 144 17.83 1.16 4.99
C SER A 144 17.81 2.68 5.01
N GLN A 145 16.68 3.31 4.68
CA GLN A 145 16.61 4.76 4.50
C GLN A 145 15.86 5.45 5.65
N ASP A 146 16.31 6.68 5.95
CA ASP A 146 15.61 7.54 6.89
C ASP A 146 14.29 8.02 6.27
N ARG A 147 13.17 7.65 6.89
CA ARG A 147 11.80 8.05 6.49
C ARG A 147 11.56 9.55 6.48
N ARG A 148 12.48 10.34 7.06
CA ARG A 148 12.43 11.80 7.06
C ARG A 148 13.01 12.41 5.78
N ASN A 149 13.73 11.63 4.97
CA ASN A 149 14.32 12.12 3.73
C ASN A 149 13.28 12.15 2.60
N PRO A 150 12.90 13.33 2.07
CA PRO A 150 11.90 13.44 1.01
C PRO A 150 12.28 12.67 -0.27
N LYS A 151 13.58 12.66 -0.62
CA LYS A 151 14.06 11.93 -1.80
C LYS A 151 13.89 10.41 -1.64
N ALA A 152 14.15 9.89 -0.45
CA ALA A 152 13.93 8.49 -0.12
C ALA A 152 12.46 8.09 -0.28
N ASN A 153 11.55 8.91 0.23
CA ASN A 153 10.11 8.71 0.09
C ASN A 153 9.67 8.70 -1.39
N TRP A 154 10.20 9.58 -2.22
CA TRP A 154 9.89 9.60 -3.65
C TRP A 154 10.35 8.31 -4.35
N ILE A 155 11.57 7.86 -4.10
CA ILE A 155 12.11 6.63 -4.69
C ILE A 155 11.26 5.44 -4.26
N GLU A 156 10.92 5.34 -2.96
CA GLU A 156 10.07 4.28 -2.43
C GLU A 156 8.72 4.23 -3.12
N GLN A 157 8.06 5.39 -3.32
CA GLN A 157 6.75 5.45 -3.97
C GLN A 157 6.81 5.10 -5.46
N ILE A 158 7.82 5.55 -6.18
CA ILE A 158 8.01 5.22 -7.60
C ILE A 158 8.26 3.73 -7.76
N VAL A 159 9.17 3.15 -6.97
CA VAL A 159 9.47 1.71 -7.00
C VAL A 159 8.25 0.88 -6.67
N ASN A 160 7.48 1.27 -5.64
CA ASN A 160 6.24 0.59 -5.28
C ASN A 160 5.19 0.66 -6.39
N SER A 161 5.00 1.85 -6.99
CA SER A 161 4.04 2.04 -8.09
C SER A 161 4.41 1.18 -9.31
N LEU A 162 5.69 1.18 -9.69
CA LEU A 162 6.18 0.39 -10.82
C LEU A 162 6.04 -1.11 -10.55
N SER A 163 6.34 -1.55 -9.32
CA SER A 163 6.19 -2.95 -8.91
C SER A 163 4.75 -3.42 -9.00
N GLN A 164 3.80 -2.63 -8.47
CA GLN A 164 2.38 -2.95 -8.51
C GLN A 164 1.84 -2.91 -9.95
N PHE A 165 2.32 -1.99 -10.78
CA PHE A 165 1.99 -1.96 -12.20
C PHE A 165 2.46 -3.22 -12.91
N CYS A 166 3.70 -3.66 -12.67
CA CYS A 166 4.20 -4.90 -13.26
C CYS A 166 3.37 -6.11 -12.81
N ILE A 167 3.05 -6.24 -11.51
CA ILE A 167 2.19 -7.33 -11.03
C ILE A 167 0.82 -7.29 -11.70
N MET A 168 0.21 -6.11 -11.83
CA MET A 168 -1.06 -5.94 -12.51
C MET A 168 -0.98 -6.41 -13.97
N MET A 169 0.06 -6.02 -14.69
CA MET A 169 0.26 -6.46 -16.08
C MET A 169 0.46 -7.97 -16.18
N GLY A 170 1.21 -8.58 -15.25
CA GLY A 170 1.37 -10.03 -15.20
C GLY A 170 0.06 -10.79 -14.96
N ILE A 171 -0.88 -10.22 -14.19
CA ILE A 171 -2.21 -10.81 -13.96
C ILE A 171 -3.11 -10.64 -15.18
N PHE A 172 -2.95 -9.54 -15.91
CA PHE A 172 -3.79 -9.22 -17.07
C PHE A 172 -3.43 -10.06 -18.32
N LEU A 173 -2.16 -10.35 -18.52
CA LEU A 173 -1.61 -11.10 -19.66
C LEU A 173 -1.77 -12.60 -19.47
#